data_23745d1837cac7ae8a224fd346f23993
#
_entry.id   23745d1837cac7ae8a224fd346f23993
#
_cell.length_a   1.000
_cell.length_b   1.000
_cell.length_c   1.000
_cell.angle_alpha   90.00
_cell.angle_beta   90.00
_cell.angle_gamma   90.00
#
_symmetry.space_group_name_H-M   'P 1'
#
loop_
_entity.id
_entity.type
_entity.pdbx_description
1 polymer ?
#
loop_
_entity_poly.entity_id
_entity_poly.type
_entity_poly.pdbx_seq_one_letter_code
_entity_poly.pdbx_strand_id
1 'polypeptide(L)'
;MENREEERKLLDAAGVEGRVLSMKDGGQDVGYAIVDLQDGTLLLRKLAAKGYDFTQPPQGETLFILDTLMRSAASWGEDHGADAIATCFPDFFGFFKARGFTVDEEHAFTPMSTIVRYELGGH
;
A
#
# COMPACT_ATOMS: atom_id res chain seq x y z
N MET A 1 -1.01 -12.21 5.06
CA MET A 1 -0.86 -13.31 4.09
C MET A 1 -1.08 -14.63 4.78
N GLU A 2 -1.84 -15.54 4.18
CA GLU A 2 -2.17 -16.82 4.80
C GLU A 2 -0.97 -17.76 4.90
N ASN A 3 -0.09 -17.73 3.91
CA ASN A 3 1.11 -18.56 3.91
C ASN A 3 2.25 -17.81 4.58
N ARG A 4 2.56 -18.18 5.82
CA ARG A 4 3.59 -17.51 6.61
C ARG A 4 4.99 -17.66 6.07
N GLU A 5 5.28 -18.77 5.42
CA GLU A 5 6.57 -19.02 4.80
C GLU A 5 6.80 -18.08 3.62
N GLU A 6 5.79 -17.94 2.75
CA GLU A 6 5.84 -16.99 1.64
C GLU A 6 5.90 -15.55 2.13
N GLU A 7 5.12 -15.23 3.17
CA GLU A 7 5.18 -13.91 3.79
C GLU A 7 6.59 -13.58 4.26
N ARG A 8 7.24 -14.52 4.96
CA ARG A 8 8.60 -14.32 5.44
C ARG A 8 9.59 -14.10 4.29
N LYS A 9 9.44 -14.84 3.19
CA LYS A 9 10.29 -14.68 2.01
C LYS A 9 10.15 -13.29 1.39
N LEU A 10 8.92 -12.79 1.28
CA LEU A 10 8.67 -11.45 0.74
C LEU A 10 9.24 -10.36 1.63
N LEU A 11 9.07 -10.49 2.95
CA LEU A 11 9.62 -9.53 3.91
C LEU A 11 11.15 -9.53 3.88
N ASP A 12 11.77 -10.69 3.83
CA ASP A 12 13.22 -10.82 3.75
C ASP A 12 13.77 -10.24 2.45
N ALA A 13 13.10 -10.49 1.34
CA ALA A 13 13.51 -9.97 0.03
C ALA A 13 13.41 -8.44 -0.02
N ALA A 14 12.43 -7.86 0.66
CA ALA A 14 12.26 -6.41 0.74
C ALA A 14 13.15 -5.76 1.80
N GLY A 15 13.72 -6.57 2.71
CA GLY A 15 14.57 -6.06 3.80
C GLY A 15 13.80 -5.29 4.87
N VAL A 16 12.52 -5.62 5.07
CA VAL A 16 11.65 -4.91 6.03
C VAL A 16 10.89 -5.89 6.90
N GLU A 17 10.37 -5.40 8.00
CA GLU A 17 9.42 -6.13 8.85
C GLU A 17 8.00 -5.66 8.56
N GLY A 18 7.00 -6.46 8.96
CA GLY A 18 5.59 -6.10 8.82
C GLY A 18 4.73 -7.29 8.45
N ARG A 19 3.59 -6.97 7.82
CA ARG A 19 2.62 -7.96 7.34
C ARG A 19 2.45 -7.78 5.83
N VAL A 20 2.20 -8.87 5.14
CA VAL A 20 1.95 -8.85 3.70
C VAL A 20 0.46 -9.02 3.44
N LEU A 21 -0.11 -8.07 2.69
CA LEU A 21 -1.48 -8.14 2.19
C LEU A 21 -1.38 -8.48 0.71
N SER A 22 -1.92 -9.61 0.29
CA SER A 22 -1.85 -10.02 -1.10
C SER A 22 -3.19 -9.86 -1.80
N MET A 23 -3.13 -9.59 -3.10
CA MET A 23 -4.30 -9.50 -3.96
C MET A 23 -4.25 -10.63 -4.97
N LYS A 24 -5.38 -11.31 -5.15
CA LYS A 24 -5.50 -12.43 -6.10
C LYS A 24 -6.59 -12.15 -7.12
N ASP A 25 -6.36 -12.68 -8.31
CA ASP A 25 -7.36 -12.66 -9.38
C ASP A 25 -7.32 -14.03 -10.06
N GLY A 26 -8.47 -14.72 -10.06
CA GLY A 26 -8.55 -16.06 -10.64
C GLY A 26 -7.64 -17.08 -9.97
N GLY A 27 -7.35 -16.90 -8.68
CA GLY A 27 -6.48 -17.81 -7.93
C GLY A 27 -5.00 -17.51 -8.04
N GLN A 28 -4.62 -16.48 -8.81
CA GLN A 28 -3.22 -16.08 -8.99
C GLN A 28 -2.93 -14.77 -8.25
N ASP A 29 -1.75 -14.68 -7.64
CA ASP A 29 -1.31 -13.45 -7.00
C ASP A 29 -1.00 -12.40 -8.06
N VAL A 30 -1.67 -11.24 -7.98
CA VAL A 30 -1.48 -10.14 -8.93
C VAL A 30 -0.79 -8.95 -8.30
N GLY A 31 -0.63 -8.94 -6.99
CA GLY A 31 0.07 -7.87 -6.29
C GLY A 31 0.08 -8.09 -4.79
N TYR A 32 0.87 -7.28 -4.09
CA TYR A 32 0.93 -7.32 -2.64
C TYR A 32 1.34 -5.97 -2.07
N ALA A 33 1.04 -5.78 -0.79
CA ALA A 33 1.50 -4.64 -0.01
C ALA A 33 2.16 -5.14 1.26
N ILE A 34 3.20 -4.45 1.72
CA ILE A 34 3.82 -4.71 3.02
C ILE A 34 3.47 -3.55 3.93
N VAL A 35 2.88 -3.86 5.09
CA VAL A 35 2.38 -2.87 6.04
C VAL A 35 2.94 -3.15 7.43
N ASP A 36 3.03 -2.10 8.25
CA ASP A 36 3.44 -2.19 9.65
C ASP A 36 2.71 -1.10 10.41
N LEU A 37 2.68 -1.20 11.74
CA LEU A 37 2.06 -0.21 12.61
C LEU A 37 3.10 0.33 13.58
N GLN A 38 3.17 1.67 13.69
CA GLN A 38 3.99 2.34 14.69
C GLN A 38 3.24 3.56 15.22
N ASP A 39 3.00 3.59 16.52
CA ASP A 39 2.43 4.74 17.22
C ASP A 39 1.16 5.29 16.58
N GLY A 40 0.26 4.39 16.18
CA GLY A 40 -1.02 4.78 15.56
C GLY A 40 -0.93 5.15 14.10
N THR A 41 0.23 4.95 13.47
CA THR A 41 0.43 5.21 12.05
C THR A 41 0.63 3.90 11.30
N LEU A 42 -0.13 3.70 10.23
CA LEU A 42 0.14 2.60 9.31
C LEU A 42 1.33 2.98 8.43
N LEU A 43 2.36 2.15 8.45
CA LEU A 43 3.50 2.31 7.56
C LEU A 43 3.30 1.42 6.35
N LEU A 44 3.14 2.03 5.19
CA LEU A 44 3.05 1.31 3.93
C LEU A 44 4.47 1.17 3.39
N ARG A 45 5.07 0.00 3.59
CA ARG A 45 6.48 -0.22 3.29
C ARG A 45 6.73 -0.62 1.85
N LYS A 46 5.73 -1.20 1.18
CA LYS A 46 5.85 -1.57 -0.23
C LYS A 46 4.48 -1.77 -0.86
N LEU A 47 4.37 -1.39 -2.13
CA LEU A 47 3.28 -1.79 -3.03
C LEU A 47 3.91 -2.44 -4.25
N ALA A 48 3.36 -3.56 -4.69
CA ALA A 48 3.86 -4.25 -5.87
C ALA A 48 2.70 -4.80 -6.69
N ALA A 49 2.79 -4.66 -7.99
CA ALA A 49 1.87 -5.28 -8.94
C ALA A 49 2.66 -6.15 -9.89
N LYS A 50 2.14 -7.33 -10.20
CA LYS A 50 2.82 -8.29 -11.06
C LYS A 50 3.12 -7.68 -12.44
N GLY A 51 4.37 -7.78 -12.86
CA GLY A 51 4.79 -7.27 -14.17
C GLY A 51 5.03 -5.76 -14.24
N TYR A 52 4.87 -5.05 -13.14
CA TYR A 52 5.10 -3.60 -13.11
C TYR A 52 6.50 -3.31 -12.54
N ASP A 53 7.30 -2.56 -13.29
CA ASP A 53 8.71 -2.29 -13.00
C ASP A 53 9.04 -0.84 -12.63
N PHE A 54 8.02 0.01 -12.45
CA PHE A 54 8.16 1.42 -12.05
C PHE A 54 8.79 2.33 -13.10
N THR A 55 9.00 1.86 -14.33
CA THR A 55 9.60 2.69 -15.37
C THR A 55 8.62 3.68 -15.98
N GLN A 56 7.32 3.47 -15.76
CA GLN A 56 6.25 4.33 -16.27
C GLN A 56 5.20 4.55 -15.19
N PRO A 57 4.42 5.65 -15.26
CA PRO A 57 3.28 5.81 -14.35
C PRO A 57 2.30 4.63 -14.50
N PRO A 58 1.75 4.13 -13.39
CA PRO A 58 0.80 3.01 -13.47
C PRO A 58 -0.48 3.42 -14.20
N GLN A 59 -0.98 2.53 -15.05
CA GLN A 59 -2.18 2.76 -15.84
C GLN A 59 -3.02 1.49 -15.89
N GLY A 60 -4.32 1.65 -16.19
CA GLY A 60 -5.22 0.54 -16.42
C GLY A 60 -5.30 -0.42 -15.24
N GLU A 61 -5.11 -1.70 -15.51
CA GLU A 61 -5.18 -2.76 -14.51
C GLU A 61 -4.14 -2.61 -13.40
N THR A 62 -2.93 -2.20 -13.76
CA THR A 62 -1.86 -1.96 -12.79
C THR A 62 -2.26 -0.87 -11.79
N LEU A 63 -2.81 0.23 -12.29
CA LEU A 63 -3.31 1.31 -11.44
C LEU A 63 -4.42 0.82 -10.51
N PHE A 64 -5.33 0.01 -11.04
CA PHE A 64 -6.42 -0.57 -10.26
C PHE A 64 -5.88 -1.47 -9.13
N ILE A 65 -4.89 -2.30 -9.42
CA ILE A 65 -4.27 -3.19 -8.44
C ILE A 65 -3.60 -2.37 -7.32
N LEU A 66 -2.80 -1.38 -7.69
CA LEU A 66 -2.11 -0.54 -6.71
C LEU A 66 -3.08 0.25 -5.84
N ASP A 67 -4.12 0.81 -6.44
CA ASP A 67 -5.14 1.56 -5.73
C ASP A 67 -5.91 0.66 -4.75
N THR A 68 -6.28 -0.53 -5.19
CA THR A 68 -6.97 -1.52 -4.36
C THR A 68 -6.11 -1.94 -3.17
N LEU A 69 -4.81 -2.20 -3.42
CA LEU A 69 -3.88 -2.57 -2.35
C LEU A 69 -3.69 -1.44 -1.35
N MET A 70 -3.59 -0.20 -1.82
CA MET A 70 -3.49 0.97 -0.93
C MET A 70 -4.71 1.07 -0.02
N ARG A 71 -5.91 0.93 -0.58
CA ARG A 71 -7.16 0.98 0.19
C ARG A 71 -7.27 -0.18 1.17
N SER A 72 -6.86 -1.37 0.76
CA SER A 72 -6.82 -2.55 1.64
C SER A 72 -5.88 -2.34 2.80
N ALA A 73 -4.71 -1.75 2.54
CA ALA A 73 -3.74 -1.40 3.57
C ALA A 73 -4.33 -0.39 4.55
N ALA A 74 -5.00 0.64 4.05
CA ALA A 74 -5.65 1.65 4.88
C ALA A 74 -6.72 1.02 5.77
N SER A 75 -7.55 0.15 5.21
CA SER A 75 -8.60 -0.55 5.95
C SER A 75 -8.01 -1.44 7.05
N TRP A 76 -6.95 -2.17 6.73
CA TRP A 76 -6.24 -3.00 7.70
C TRP A 76 -5.69 -2.16 8.85
N GLY A 77 -5.08 -1.01 8.51
CA GLY A 77 -4.54 -0.10 9.51
C GLY A 77 -5.63 0.47 10.42
N GLU A 78 -6.73 0.90 9.83
CA GLU A 78 -7.88 1.43 10.57
C GLU A 78 -8.43 0.37 11.53
N ASP A 79 -8.56 -0.87 11.08
CA ASP A 79 -9.02 -1.99 11.93
C ASP A 79 -8.06 -2.26 13.09
N HIS A 80 -6.80 -1.88 12.96
CA HIS A 80 -5.77 -2.06 13.99
C HIS A 80 -5.47 -0.76 14.75
N GLY A 81 -6.32 0.25 14.62
CA GLY A 81 -6.24 1.47 15.40
C GLY A 81 -5.38 2.59 14.81
N ALA A 82 -4.98 2.48 13.55
CA ALA A 82 -4.22 3.54 12.89
C ALA A 82 -5.14 4.71 12.53
N ASP A 83 -4.65 5.93 12.72
CA ASP A 83 -5.37 7.14 12.33
C ASP A 83 -4.66 7.92 11.22
N ALA A 84 -3.50 7.44 10.78
CA ALA A 84 -2.72 8.02 9.68
C ALA A 84 -2.02 6.93 8.91
N ILE A 85 -1.61 7.25 7.70
CA ILE A 85 -0.85 6.36 6.82
C ILE A 85 0.36 7.11 6.28
N ALA A 86 1.51 6.46 6.25
CA ALA A 86 2.75 7.04 5.76
C ALA A 86 3.53 6.03 4.93
N THR A 87 4.29 6.53 3.98
CA THR A 87 5.19 5.70 3.16
C THR A 87 6.46 6.48 2.87
N CYS A 88 7.57 5.78 2.63
CA CYS A 88 8.86 6.40 2.35
C CYS A 88 9.52 5.89 1.07
N PHE A 89 8.80 5.19 0.20
CA PHE A 89 9.42 4.78 -1.06
C PHE A 89 8.99 5.73 -2.20
N PRO A 90 9.98 6.44 -2.78
CA PRO A 90 9.70 7.56 -3.69
C PRO A 90 9.10 7.17 -5.03
N ASP A 91 9.22 5.92 -5.44
CA ASP A 91 8.70 5.43 -6.70
C ASP A 91 7.19 5.70 -6.86
N PHE A 92 6.48 5.81 -5.73
CA PHE A 92 5.03 5.99 -5.72
C PHE A 92 4.59 7.37 -5.21
N PHE A 93 5.50 8.32 -5.02
CA PHE A 93 5.11 9.63 -4.48
C PHE A 93 4.08 10.33 -5.37
N GLY A 94 4.24 10.26 -6.69
CA GLY A 94 3.25 10.83 -7.61
C GLY A 94 1.87 10.18 -7.47
N PHE A 95 1.85 8.87 -7.31
CA PHE A 95 0.64 8.10 -7.08
C PHE A 95 -0.06 8.55 -5.79
N PHE A 96 0.68 8.69 -4.69
CA PHE A 96 0.11 9.10 -3.41
C PHE A 96 -0.34 10.55 -3.43
N LYS A 97 0.42 11.44 -4.06
CA LYS A 97 0.06 12.85 -4.18
C LYS A 97 -1.28 13.01 -4.91
N ALA A 98 -1.50 12.24 -5.95
CA ALA A 98 -2.76 12.26 -6.70
C ALA A 98 -3.95 11.81 -5.83
N ARG A 99 -3.71 11.13 -4.73
CA ARG A 99 -4.74 10.64 -3.81
C ARG A 99 -4.85 11.47 -2.52
N GLY A 100 -4.28 12.66 -2.53
CA GLY A 100 -4.42 13.59 -1.43
C GLY A 100 -3.36 13.50 -0.35
N PHE A 101 -2.33 12.68 -0.54
CA PHE A 101 -1.22 12.61 0.41
C PHE A 101 -0.38 13.88 0.33
N THR A 102 0.13 14.29 1.49
CA THR A 102 1.18 15.32 1.54
C THR A 102 2.52 14.64 1.27
N VAL A 103 3.26 15.14 0.29
CA VAL A 103 4.53 14.54 -0.12
C VAL A 103 5.66 15.54 0.13
N ASP A 104 6.71 15.10 0.86
CA ASP A 104 7.95 15.85 1.00
C ASP A 104 9.09 15.07 0.30
N GLU A 105 10.35 15.41 0.58
CA GLU A 105 11.50 14.80 -0.10
C GLU A 105 11.67 13.30 0.22
N GLU A 106 11.21 12.86 1.40
CA GLU A 106 11.47 11.52 1.91
C GLU A 106 10.22 10.72 2.19
N HIS A 107 9.06 11.40 2.35
CA HIS A 107 7.84 10.76 2.84
C HIS A 107 6.61 11.24 2.10
N ALA A 108 5.62 10.35 2.01
CA ALA A 108 4.25 10.71 1.69
C ALA A 108 3.39 10.29 2.88
N PHE A 109 2.49 11.15 3.34
CA PHE A 109 1.64 10.84 4.49
C PHE A 109 0.29 11.54 4.37
N THR A 110 -0.70 10.98 5.07
CA THR A 110 -2.03 11.59 5.16
C THR A 110 -2.76 11.03 6.37
N PRO A 111 -3.71 11.79 6.96
CA PRO A 111 -4.63 11.21 7.94
C PRO A 111 -5.44 10.10 7.29
N MET A 112 -5.79 9.06 8.06
CA MET A 112 -6.58 7.94 7.56
C MET A 112 -7.92 8.40 6.98
N SER A 113 -8.50 9.47 7.53
CA SER A 113 -9.76 10.03 7.05
C SER A 113 -9.72 10.46 5.59
N THR A 114 -8.54 10.84 5.07
CA THR A 114 -8.38 11.20 3.66
C THR A 114 -8.68 10.00 2.76
N ILE A 115 -8.16 8.82 3.10
CA ILE A 115 -8.37 7.60 2.33
C ILE A 115 -9.82 7.12 2.44
N VAL A 116 -10.36 7.13 3.65
CA VAL A 116 -11.76 6.74 3.88
C VAL A 116 -12.70 7.67 3.11
N ARG A 117 -12.44 8.97 3.18
CA ARG A 117 -13.25 9.97 2.47
C ARG A 117 -13.15 9.80 0.95
N TYR A 118 -11.96 9.52 0.44
CA TYR A 118 -11.75 9.25 -0.98
C TYR A 118 -12.56 8.04 -1.44
N GLU A 119 -12.54 6.97 -0.66
CA GLU A 119 -13.29 5.76 -0.94
C GLU A 119 -14.80 6.01 -0.98
N LEU A 120 -15.32 6.74 0.01
CA LEU A 120 -16.73 7.11 0.08
C LEU A 120 -17.10 8.16 -0.97
N GLY A 121 -16.23 9.11 -1.22
CA GLY A 121 -16.45 10.20 -2.17
C GLY A 121 -16.43 9.76 -3.62
N GLY A 122 -15.91 8.58 -3.91
CA GLY A 122 -15.91 8.00 -5.24
C GLY A 122 -17.25 7.43 -5.70
N HIS A 123 -18.25 7.54 -4.87
CA HIS A 123 -19.58 6.99 -5.16
C HIS A 123 -20.51 7.99 -5.78
#